data_8820bbeb81ce6a8c9ed12369c74c75b5
#
_entry.id   8820bbeb81ce6a8c9ed12369c74c75b5
#
_cell.length_a   1.000
_cell.length_b   1.000
_cell.length_c   1.000
_cell.angle_alpha   90.00
_cell.angle_beta   90.00
_cell.angle_gamma   90.00
#
_symmetry.space_group_name_H-M   'P 1'
#
loop_
_entity.id
_entity.type
_entity.pdbx_description
1 polymer ?
#
loop_
_entity_poly.entity_id
_entity_poly.type
_entity_poly.pdbx_seq_one_letter_code
_entity_poly.pdbx_strand_id
1 'polypeptide(L)'
;MAAAGIIAEYNPLHRGHCHQLRRLRALLGEETPVICAMSGNFVQRGDFALLPKHARAEAAVRSGADLVLEIPLSWACAPAERFAQGGIEVLRATGLVTDLVFGSESADAGAIRTAAEALLSPDLPEALRRELAGPRSFAAARQRALASLIGEEGAAVLSRPNDILAVEYAKALSREESEIRLVPILRQGADHDQDGGEYPSAGSIRRMLQEGRRTEALAAMAPAMGEIYEAEEARGRAPVFAAGAQRAILAQLRRMEETDFLALDAGGEGLGYRLAAAAREAASLEELLDRAKTKRYAYARLRRLVLWAYLGLFPETLPVRVPYLRPLAMNARGRALLAAMRKGAALPILTKPADVRRLSPEAQAVFRQEVLATDLYTLAFPGEPAPGGAEWREGPRVL
;
A
#
# COMPACT_ATOMS: atom_id res chain seq x y z
N MET A 1 1.38 6.81 -26.38
CA MET A 1 2.14 7.60 -25.38
C MET A 1 2.58 6.61 -24.33
N ALA A 2 3.89 6.41 -24.18
CA ALA A 2 4.44 5.51 -23.15
C ALA A 2 4.64 6.29 -21.86
N ALA A 3 4.44 5.63 -20.71
CA ALA A 3 4.58 6.21 -19.37
C ALA A 3 5.34 5.27 -18.43
N ALA A 4 6.03 5.84 -17.44
CA ALA A 4 6.56 5.11 -16.32
C ALA A 4 5.51 4.97 -15.22
N GLY A 5 5.41 3.78 -14.65
CA GLY A 5 4.53 3.48 -13.51
C GLY A 5 5.30 3.40 -12.20
N ILE A 6 4.71 3.89 -11.12
CA ILE A 6 5.21 3.72 -9.76
C ILE A 6 4.06 3.19 -8.90
N ILE A 7 4.32 2.19 -8.05
CA ILE A 7 3.41 1.76 -7.00
C ILE A 7 3.91 2.36 -5.68
N ALA A 8 3.05 3.10 -4.96
CA ALA A 8 3.48 3.89 -3.82
C ALA A 8 2.43 3.96 -2.71
N GLU A 9 2.88 4.27 -1.51
CA GLU A 9 2.03 4.67 -0.37
C GLU A 9 2.15 6.16 -0.07
N TYR A 10 3.36 6.72 -0.22
CA TYR A 10 3.69 8.11 0.14
C TYR A 10 3.18 8.50 1.53
N ASN A 11 3.57 7.76 2.54
CA ASN A 11 3.01 7.82 3.90
C ASN A 11 4.05 8.23 4.99
N PRO A 12 4.59 9.47 4.96
CA PRO A 12 4.45 10.52 3.97
C PRO A 12 5.43 10.38 2.78
N LEU A 13 5.22 11.22 1.75
CA LEU A 13 6.19 11.41 0.68
C LEU A 13 7.41 12.16 1.23
N HIS A 14 8.60 11.59 1.07
CA HIS A 14 9.85 12.10 1.63
C HIS A 14 10.92 12.30 0.57
N ARG A 15 12.05 12.90 0.93
CA ARG A 15 13.16 13.25 0.01
C ARG A 15 13.67 12.05 -0.79
N GLY A 16 13.67 10.83 -0.22
CA GLY A 16 14.02 9.60 -0.93
C GLY A 16 13.08 9.29 -2.12
N HIS A 17 11.79 9.59 -2.00
CA HIS A 17 10.85 9.46 -3.12
C HIS A 17 11.11 10.52 -4.21
N CYS A 18 11.50 11.75 -3.83
CA CYS A 18 11.93 12.76 -4.79
C CYS A 18 13.20 12.32 -5.53
N HIS A 19 14.13 11.67 -4.83
CA HIS A 19 15.32 11.09 -5.47
C HIS A 19 14.91 10.01 -6.49
N GLN A 20 14.00 9.12 -6.15
CA GLN A 20 13.47 8.10 -7.08
C GLN A 20 12.86 8.73 -8.33
N LEU A 21 12.03 9.77 -8.20
CA LEU A 21 11.44 10.48 -9.34
C LEU A 21 12.49 11.15 -10.23
N ARG A 22 13.52 11.77 -9.64
CA ARG A 22 14.64 12.34 -10.41
C ARG A 22 15.43 11.26 -11.14
N ARG A 23 15.74 10.14 -10.48
CA ARG A 23 16.45 9.01 -11.12
C ARG A 23 15.64 8.38 -12.24
N LEU A 24 14.32 8.26 -12.06
CA LEU A 24 13.42 7.80 -13.12
C LEU A 24 13.59 8.66 -14.38
N ARG A 25 13.49 9.99 -14.23
CA ARG A 25 13.63 10.90 -15.38
C ARG A 25 15.02 10.86 -16.02
N ALA A 26 16.05 10.75 -15.21
CA ALA A 26 17.42 10.58 -15.71
C ALA A 26 17.63 9.29 -16.51
N LEU A 27 16.90 8.19 -16.15
CA LEU A 27 17.00 6.89 -16.81
C LEU A 27 16.12 6.77 -18.06
N LEU A 28 14.90 7.29 -17.99
CA LEU A 28 13.88 7.10 -19.04
C LEU A 28 13.65 8.35 -19.90
N GLY A 29 14.24 9.48 -19.54
CA GLY A 29 14.09 10.77 -20.21
C GLY A 29 13.27 11.77 -19.39
N GLU A 30 13.66 13.05 -19.46
CA GLU A 30 13.03 14.15 -18.68
C GLU A 30 11.54 14.33 -18.98
N GLU A 31 11.13 14.05 -20.20
CA GLU A 31 9.75 14.19 -20.67
C GLU A 31 8.89 12.93 -20.44
N THR A 32 9.46 11.86 -19.87
CA THR A 32 8.71 10.62 -19.59
C THR A 32 7.55 10.89 -18.63
N PRO A 33 6.29 10.66 -19.03
CA PRO A 33 5.17 10.82 -18.15
C PRO A 33 5.19 9.79 -17.00
N VAL A 34 4.75 10.20 -15.81
CA VAL A 34 4.76 9.36 -14.61
C VAL A 34 3.35 9.15 -14.07
N ILE A 35 2.92 7.89 -14.03
CA ILE A 35 1.66 7.46 -13.43
C ILE A 35 1.95 6.74 -12.11
N CYS A 36 1.40 7.24 -11.00
CA CYS A 36 1.49 6.57 -9.70
C CYS A 36 0.21 5.82 -9.39
N ALA A 37 0.30 4.52 -9.09
CA ALA A 37 -0.74 3.78 -8.38
C ALA A 37 -0.48 3.92 -6.87
N MET A 38 -1.37 4.58 -6.13
CA MET A 38 -1.15 4.96 -4.74
C MET A 38 -2.24 4.42 -3.82
N SER A 39 -1.85 3.91 -2.65
CA SER A 39 -2.79 3.53 -1.58
C SER A 39 -3.72 4.68 -1.19
N GLY A 40 -4.99 4.37 -0.94
CA GLY A 40 -5.99 5.29 -0.40
C GLY A 40 -5.67 5.74 1.03
N ASN A 41 -6.69 5.85 1.87
CA ASN A 41 -6.54 6.32 3.26
C ASN A 41 -5.91 5.29 4.21
N PHE A 42 -5.71 4.06 3.76
CA PHE A 42 -5.07 2.96 4.50
C PHE A 42 -3.97 2.34 3.68
N VAL A 43 -2.97 1.79 4.35
CA VAL A 43 -1.72 1.35 3.73
C VAL A 43 -1.41 -0.13 4.01
N GLN A 44 -0.53 -0.71 3.22
CA GLN A 44 -0.20 -2.14 3.15
C GLN A 44 0.21 -2.74 4.50
N ARG A 45 0.85 -1.97 5.37
CA ARG A 45 1.27 -2.43 6.69
C ARG A 45 0.16 -2.51 7.73
N GLY A 46 -1.09 -2.23 7.33
CA GLY A 46 -2.25 -2.24 8.22
C GLY A 46 -2.30 -1.02 9.11
N ASP A 47 -2.08 0.16 8.54
CA ASP A 47 -2.09 1.42 9.27
C ASP A 47 -2.89 2.49 8.51
N PHE A 48 -3.25 3.54 9.22
CA PHE A 48 -3.83 4.74 8.64
C PHE A 48 -2.74 5.55 7.92
N ALA A 49 -3.07 6.10 6.77
CA ALA A 49 -2.19 7.05 6.12
C ALA A 49 -2.10 8.34 6.94
N LEU A 50 -0.90 8.94 6.98
CA LEU A 50 -0.61 10.14 7.79
C LEU A 50 -1.48 11.34 7.43
N LEU A 51 -1.86 11.45 6.13
CA LEU A 51 -2.72 12.48 5.57
C LEU A 51 -3.79 11.87 4.68
N PRO A 52 -4.92 12.58 4.44
CA PRO A 52 -5.93 12.16 3.49
C PRO A 52 -5.36 11.86 2.10
N LYS A 53 -5.92 10.89 1.39
CA LYS A 53 -5.40 10.41 0.11
C LYS A 53 -5.26 11.50 -0.96
N HIS A 54 -6.24 12.40 -1.08
CA HIS A 54 -6.16 13.49 -2.04
C HIS A 54 -5.04 14.50 -1.72
N ALA A 55 -4.72 14.73 -0.45
CA ALA A 55 -3.60 15.55 -0.01
C ALA A 55 -2.26 14.89 -0.39
N ARG A 56 -2.13 13.58 -0.16
CA ARG A 56 -0.92 12.83 -0.58
C ARG A 56 -0.77 12.75 -2.09
N ALA A 57 -1.87 12.59 -2.82
CA ALA A 57 -1.87 12.59 -4.27
C ALA A 57 -1.45 13.95 -4.85
N GLU A 58 -1.93 15.06 -4.27
CA GLU A 58 -1.48 16.41 -4.63
C GLU A 58 0.02 16.57 -4.38
N ALA A 59 0.52 16.14 -3.22
CA ALA A 59 1.94 16.19 -2.91
C ALA A 59 2.78 15.39 -3.92
N ALA A 60 2.29 14.22 -4.36
CA ALA A 60 2.97 13.42 -5.38
C ALA A 60 3.04 14.13 -6.73
N VAL A 61 1.94 14.77 -7.17
CA VAL A 61 1.93 15.54 -8.42
C VAL A 61 2.85 16.75 -8.33
N ARG A 62 2.82 17.50 -7.23
CA ARG A 62 3.72 18.65 -6.99
C ARG A 62 5.19 18.22 -6.87
N SER A 63 5.46 16.96 -6.59
CA SER A 63 6.80 16.37 -6.48
C SER A 63 7.30 15.71 -7.78
N GLY A 64 6.49 15.70 -8.86
CA GLY A 64 6.92 15.23 -10.17
C GLY A 64 6.16 14.05 -10.76
N ALA A 65 5.14 13.51 -10.10
CA ALA A 65 4.17 12.63 -10.75
C ALA A 65 3.24 13.44 -11.67
N ASP A 66 2.71 12.82 -12.72
CA ASP A 66 1.79 13.50 -13.63
C ASP A 66 0.33 13.10 -13.38
N LEU A 67 0.09 11.84 -13.02
CA LEU A 67 -1.21 11.28 -12.70
C LEU A 67 -1.09 10.33 -11.51
N VAL A 68 -1.96 10.49 -10.52
CA VAL A 68 -2.08 9.58 -9.39
C VAL A 68 -3.42 8.86 -9.46
N LEU A 69 -3.37 7.53 -9.54
CA LEU A 69 -4.51 6.62 -9.51
C LEU A 69 -4.59 5.92 -8.15
N GLU A 70 -5.78 5.67 -7.65
CA GLU A 70 -6.00 4.95 -6.40
C GLU A 70 -5.81 3.44 -6.57
N ILE A 71 -5.08 2.80 -5.67
CA ILE A 71 -5.16 1.35 -5.46
C ILE A 71 -6.35 1.13 -4.52
N PRO A 72 -7.39 0.39 -4.94
CA PRO A 72 -8.57 0.20 -4.09
C PRO A 72 -8.24 -0.47 -2.76
N LEU A 73 -9.02 -0.14 -1.73
CA LEU A 73 -8.80 -0.51 -0.33
C LEU A 73 -8.45 -1.99 -0.12
N SER A 74 -9.19 -2.88 -0.76
CA SER A 74 -9.02 -4.34 -0.62
C SER A 74 -7.65 -4.85 -1.09
N TRP A 75 -6.92 -4.05 -1.87
CA TRP A 75 -5.53 -4.32 -2.28
C TRP A 75 -4.56 -3.42 -1.50
N ALA A 76 -4.92 -2.16 -1.27
CA ALA A 76 -4.04 -1.20 -0.59
C ALA A 76 -3.65 -1.65 0.83
N CYS A 77 -4.56 -2.23 1.61
CA CYS A 77 -4.28 -2.73 2.96
C CYS A 77 -4.18 -4.27 3.05
N ALA A 78 -3.67 -4.90 1.99
CA ALA A 78 -3.50 -6.35 1.89
C ALA A 78 -2.04 -6.81 2.11
N PRO A 79 -1.78 -8.13 2.22
CA PRO A 79 -0.42 -8.67 2.12
C PRO A 79 0.29 -8.26 0.84
N ALA A 80 1.64 -8.30 0.84
CA ALA A 80 2.48 -7.81 -0.25
C ALA A 80 2.08 -8.34 -1.64
N GLU A 81 1.73 -9.62 -1.75
CA GLU A 81 1.31 -10.25 -3.01
C GLU A 81 0.05 -9.59 -3.57
N ARG A 82 -1.00 -9.44 -2.76
CA ARG A 82 -2.26 -8.83 -3.20
C ARG A 82 -2.11 -7.32 -3.42
N PHE A 83 -1.31 -6.64 -2.62
CA PHE A 83 -0.96 -5.24 -2.82
C PHE A 83 -0.26 -5.04 -4.18
N ALA A 84 0.73 -5.87 -4.48
CA ALA A 84 1.43 -5.88 -5.76
C ALA A 84 0.48 -6.13 -6.93
N GLN A 85 -0.40 -7.14 -6.80
CA GLN A 85 -1.41 -7.45 -7.80
C GLN A 85 -2.27 -6.22 -8.10
N GLY A 86 -2.85 -5.58 -7.07
CA GLY A 86 -3.69 -4.40 -7.28
C GLY A 86 -2.96 -3.23 -7.93
N GLY A 87 -1.73 -2.95 -7.50
CA GLY A 87 -0.90 -1.92 -8.10
C GLY A 87 -0.58 -2.18 -9.58
N ILE A 88 -0.21 -3.43 -9.92
CA ILE A 88 0.06 -3.85 -11.30
C ILE A 88 -1.22 -3.80 -12.14
N GLU A 89 -2.36 -4.30 -11.64
CA GLU A 89 -3.63 -4.23 -12.36
C GLU A 89 -4.02 -2.79 -12.68
N VAL A 90 -3.90 -1.86 -11.72
CA VAL A 90 -4.17 -0.42 -11.93
C VAL A 90 -3.27 0.15 -13.02
N LEU A 91 -1.95 -0.09 -12.95
CA LEU A 91 -1.00 0.45 -13.92
C LEU A 91 -1.20 -0.16 -15.32
N ARG A 92 -1.35 -1.49 -15.41
CA ARG A 92 -1.56 -2.20 -16.67
C ARG A 92 -2.86 -1.76 -17.36
N ALA A 93 -3.91 -1.62 -16.56
CA ALA A 93 -5.24 -1.23 -17.08
C ALA A 93 -5.25 0.17 -17.71
N THR A 94 -4.25 1.02 -17.46
CA THR A 94 -4.11 2.32 -18.15
C THR A 94 -3.85 2.17 -19.64
N GLY A 95 -3.23 1.05 -20.08
CA GLY A 95 -2.77 0.82 -21.45
C GLY A 95 -1.60 1.71 -21.87
N LEU A 96 -0.96 2.44 -20.93
CA LEU A 96 0.09 3.41 -21.22
C LEU A 96 1.43 3.10 -20.55
N VAL A 97 1.42 2.33 -19.46
CA VAL A 97 2.63 2.03 -18.68
C VAL A 97 3.47 0.98 -19.39
N THR A 98 4.72 1.30 -19.65
CA THR A 98 5.72 0.40 -20.26
C THR A 98 6.85 0.02 -19.30
N ASP A 99 7.06 0.79 -18.25
CA ASP A 99 8.14 0.63 -17.30
C ASP A 99 7.61 0.76 -15.87
N LEU A 100 7.87 -0.23 -15.03
CA LEU A 100 7.59 -0.18 -13.60
C LEU A 100 8.86 0.23 -12.86
N VAL A 101 8.85 1.42 -12.27
CA VAL A 101 9.99 1.98 -11.55
C VAL A 101 9.75 1.86 -10.05
N PHE A 102 10.69 1.27 -9.33
CA PHE A 102 10.60 1.06 -7.88
C PHE A 102 11.97 1.14 -7.21
N GLY A 103 11.97 1.47 -5.92
CA GLY A 103 13.18 1.41 -5.10
C GLY A 103 13.50 -0.03 -4.71
N SER A 104 14.76 -0.43 -4.80
CA SER A 104 15.26 -1.77 -4.51
C SER A 104 16.58 -1.67 -3.74
N GLU A 105 16.83 -2.57 -2.83
CA GLU A 105 18.09 -2.65 -2.12
C GLU A 105 19.18 -3.33 -2.97
N SER A 106 18.80 -4.26 -3.85
CA SER A 106 19.75 -4.94 -4.77
C SER A 106 19.93 -4.19 -6.09
N ALA A 107 18.89 -3.49 -6.54
CA ALA A 107 18.79 -2.90 -7.89
C ALA A 107 19.04 -3.91 -9.02
N ASP A 108 18.80 -5.19 -8.78
CA ASP A 108 19.01 -6.30 -9.73
C ASP A 108 17.68 -6.84 -10.26
N ALA A 109 17.28 -6.38 -11.44
CA ALA A 109 16.06 -6.83 -12.10
C ALA A 109 16.12 -8.33 -12.50
N GLY A 110 17.31 -8.86 -12.78
CA GLY A 110 17.51 -10.27 -13.13
C GLY A 110 17.26 -11.18 -11.93
N ALA A 111 17.90 -10.88 -10.79
CA ALA A 111 17.71 -11.63 -9.54
C ALA A 111 16.25 -11.59 -9.07
N ILE A 112 15.59 -10.39 -9.15
CA ILE A 112 14.18 -10.22 -8.81
C ILE A 112 13.28 -11.11 -9.70
N ARG A 113 13.54 -11.14 -11.01
CA ARG A 113 12.77 -11.96 -11.97
C ARG A 113 12.97 -13.44 -11.71
N THR A 114 14.21 -13.90 -11.55
CA THR A 114 14.54 -15.31 -11.25
C THR A 114 13.85 -15.77 -9.96
N ALA A 115 13.85 -14.96 -8.91
CA ALA A 115 13.16 -15.28 -7.68
C ALA A 115 11.63 -15.34 -7.87
N ALA A 116 11.06 -14.42 -8.65
CA ALA A 116 9.63 -14.43 -8.96
C ALA A 116 9.20 -15.68 -9.74
N GLU A 117 9.95 -16.08 -10.75
CA GLU A 117 9.73 -17.28 -11.54
C GLU A 117 9.81 -18.56 -10.68
N ALA A 118 10.83 -18.66 -9.83
CA ALA A 118 10.97 -19.78 -8.91
C ALA A 118 9.83 -19.85 -7.87
N LEU A 119 9.33 -18.69 -7.42
CA LEU A 119 8.16 -18.62 -6.53
C LEU A 119 6.83 -18.95 -7.24
N LEU A 120 6.78 -18.96 -8.55
CA LEU A 120 5.65 -19.41 -9.37
C LEU A 120 5.83 -20.84 -9.86
N SER A 121 6.98 -21.47 -9.62
CA SER A 121 7.27 -22.85 -10.02
C SER A 121 6.30 -23.84 -9.35
N PRO A 122 5.89 -24.91 -10.05
CA PRO A 122 5.13 -26.01 -9.48
C PRO A 122 5.89 -26.75 -8.34
N ASP A 123 7.20 -26.61 -8.24
CA ASP A 123 8.02 -27.25 -7.20
C ASP A 123 7.99 -26.51 -5.85
N LEU A 124 7.62 -25.21 -5.86
CA LEU A 124 7.60 -24.39 -4.65
C LEU A 124 6.66 -24.94 -3.55
N PRO A 125 5.42 -25.39 -3.83
CA PRO A 125 4.50 -25.86 -2.79
C PRO A 125 5.07 -27.01 -1.97
N GLU A 126 5.79 -27.93 -2.59
CA GLU A 126 6.42 -29.06 -1.90
C GLU A 126 7.62 -28.59 -1.07
N ALA A 127 8.51 -27.77 -1.64
CA ALA A 127 9.64 -27.18 -0.92
C ALA A 127 9.17 -26.39 0.30
N LEU A 128 8.14 -25.57 0.14
CA LEU A 128 7.56 -24.75 1.23
C LEU A 128 6.94 -25.63 2.32
N ARG A 129 6.22 -26.70 1.97
CA ARG A 129 5.62 -27.63 2.93
C ARG A 129 6.69 -28.29 3.80
N ARG A 130 7.81 -28.71 3.21
CA ARG A 130 8.95 -29.27 3.93
C ARG A 130 9.52 -28.27 4.98
N GLU A 131 9.68 -27.01 4.59
CA GLU A 131 10.20 -25.98 5.48
C GLU A 131 9.22 -25.55 6.57
N LEU A 132 7.91 -25.57 6.29
CA LEU A 132 6.85 -25.28 7.26
C LEU A 132 6.62 -26.37 8.30
N ALA A 133 7.09 -27.59 8.06
CA ALA A 133 7.06 -28.66 9.07
C ALA A 133 7.95 -28.37 10.30
N GLY A 134 8.88 -27.43 10.19
CA GLY A 134 9.74 -26.97 11.29
C GLY A 134 9.16 -25.74 12.05
N PRO A 135 9.82 -25.31 13.13
CA PRO A 135 9.36 -24.22 14.01
C PRO A 135 9.65 -22.82 13.41
N ARG A 136 9.55 -22.65 12.10
CA ARG A 136 9.89 -21.39 11.41
C ARG A 136 8.67 -20.52 11.16
N SER A 137 8.90 -19.20 11.02
CA SER A 137 7.89 -18.31 10.47
C SER A 137 7.69 -18.58 8.98
N PHE A 138 6.51 -18.24 8.43
CA PHE A 138 6.23 -18.39 7.00
C PHE A 138 7.28 -17.68 6.11
N ALA A 139 7.73 -16.48 6.48
CA ALA A 139 8.74 -15.74 5.74
C ALA A 139 10.07 -16.50 5.66
N ALA A 140 10.55 -17.04 6.81
CA ALA A 140 11.77 -17.81 6.85
C ALA A 140 11.64 -19.14 6.09
N ALA A 141 10.51 -19.84 6.21
CA ALA A 141 10.25 -21.07 5.46
C ALA A 141 10.21 -20.80 3.94
N ARG A 142 9.56 -19.72 3.51
CA ARG A 142 9.50 -19.30 2.10
C ARG A 142 10.89 -18.98 1.54
N GLN A 143 11.72 -18.26 2.29
CA GLN A 143 13.08 -17.95 1.85
C GLN A 143 13.94 -19.23 1.70
N ARG A 144 13.84 -20.17 2.63
CA ARG A 144 14.58 -21.44 2.56
C ARG A 144 14.04 -22.35 1.43
N ALA A 145 12.74 -22.40 1.23
CA ALA A 145 12.15 -23.10 0.11
C ALA A 145 12.65 -22.54 -1.22
N LEU A 146 12.73 -21.20 -1.34
CA LEU A 146 13.31 -20.56 -2.50
C LEU A 146 14.80 -20.90 -2.65
N ALA A 147 15.58 -20.89 -1.55
CA ALA A 147 16.99 -21.26 -1.58
C ALA A 147 17.24 -22.68 -2.05
N SER A 148 16.33 -23.61 -1.76
CA SER A 148 16.42 -24.98 -2.28
C SER A 148 16.20 -25.08 -3.81
N LEU A 149 15.57 -24.08 -4.43
CA LEU A 149 15.29 -24.05 -5.86
C LEU A 149 16.35 -23.27 -6.66
N ILE A 150 16.82 -22.14 -6.12
CA ILE A 150 17.71 -21.22 -6.86
C ILE A 150 19.01 -20.87 -6.10
N GLY A 151 19.31 -21.58 -5.01
CA GLY A 151 20.48 -21.32 -4.17
C GLY A 151 20.30 -20.18 -3.16
N GLU A 152 21.18 -20.12 -2.18
CA GLU A 152 21.12 -19.11 -1.08
C GLU A 152 21.28 -17.68 -1.62
N GLU A 153 22.17 -17.48 -2.59
CA GLU A 153 22.42 -16.16 -3.20
C GLU A 153 21.17 -15.64 -3.93
N GLY A 154 20.52 -16.49 -4.74
CA GLY A 154 19.27 -16.12 -5.41
C GLY A 154 18.13 -15.84 -4.44
N ALA A 155 18.05 -16.58 -3.33
CA ALA A 155 17.03 -16.39 -2.31
C ALA A 155 17.28 -15.19 -1.39
N ALA A 156 18.49 -14.62 -1.37
CA ALA A 156 18.84 -13.47 -0.54
C ALA A 156 17.98 -12.21 -0.85
N VAL A 157 17.40 -12.11 -2.05
CA VAL A 157 16.45 -11.05 -2.43
C VAL A 157 15.24 -11.00 -1.50
N LEU A 158 14.82 -12.12 -0.89
CA LEU A 158 13.72 -12.18 0.07
C LEU A 158 14.11 -11.76 1.50
N SER A 159 15.34 -11.37 1.76
CA SER A 159 15.77 -10.82 3.05
C SER A 159 15.56 -9.31 3.19
N ARG A 160 15.24 -8.61 2.10
CA ARG A 160 15.18 -7.15 2.01
C ARG A 160 13.77 -6.67 1.70
N PRO A 161 13.21 -5.74 2.51
CA PRO A 161 11.78 -5.41 2.43
C PRO A 161 11.30 -4.87 1.07
N ASN A 162 12.10 -4.03 0.39
CA ASN A 162 11.68 -3.49 -0.91
C ASN A 162 11.90 -4.51 -2.03
N ASP A 163 12.94 -5.34 -1.94
CA ASP A 163 13.16 -6.43 -2.88
C ASP A 163 12.05 -7.50 -2.76
N ILE A 164 11.53 -7.77 -1.54
CA ILE A 164 10.32 -8.61 -1.37
C ILE A 164 9.15 -8.06 -2.19
N LEU A 165 8.87 -6.74 -2.09
CA LEU A 165 7.82 -6.12 -2.88
C LEU A 165 8.11 -6.18 -4.37
N ALA A 166 9.36 -5.96 -4.77
CA ALA A 166 9.79 -6.06 -6.17
C ALA A 166 9.55 -7.47 -6.76
N VAL A 167 9.84 -8.52 -5.98
CA VAL A 167 9.54 -9.90 -6.36
C VAL A 167 8.03 -10.11 -6.51
N GLU A 168 7.20 -9.54 -5.62
CA GLU A 168 5.74 -9.64 -5.76
C GLU A 168 5.23 -8.87 -6.99
N TYR A 169 5.84 -7.72 -7.35
CA TYR A 169 5.55 -7.03 -8.62
C TYR A 169 5.90 -7.90 -9.83
N ALA A 170 7.07 -8.51 -9.84
CA ALA A 170 7.48 -9.40 -10.91
C ALA A 170 6.55 -10.62 -11.06
N LYS A 171 6.13 -11.23 -9.94
CA LYS A 171 5.12 -12.31 -9.94
C LYS A 171 3.78 -11.85 -10.52
N ALA A 172 3.32 -10.66 -10.14
CA ALA A 172 2.06 -10.10 -10.64
C ALA A 172 2.14 -9.83 -12.15
N LEU A 173 3.26 -9.27 -12.64
CA LEU A 173 3.49 -9.05 -14.07
C LEU A 173 3.50 -10.38 -14.86
N SER A 174 4.17 -11.42 -14.34
CA SER A 174 4.22 -12.75 -14.97
C SER A 174 2.84 -13.38 -15.05
N ARG A 175 2.03 -13.31 -13.99
CA ARG A 175 0.65 -13.85 -13.99
C ARG A 175 -0.29 -13.14 -14.96
N GLU A 176 -0.02 -11.87 -15.22
CA GLU A 176 -0.81 -11.03 -16.16
C GLU A 176 -0.21 -11.04 -17.57
N GLU A 177 0.83 -11.85 -17.84
CA GLU A 177 1.55 -11.91 -19.12
C GLU A 177 1.92 -10.52 -19.65
N SER A 178 2.38 -9.65 -18.74
CA SER A 178 2.58 -8.24 -19.00
C SER A 178 4.00 -7.96 -19.49
N GLU A 179 4.12 -7.15 -20.53
CA GLU A 179 5.40 -6.70 -21.10
C GLU A 179 6.00 -5.48 -20.35
N ILE A 180 5.40 -5.02 -19.26
CA ILE A 180 5.93 -3.90 -18.45
C ILE A 180 7.30 -4.29 -17.91
N ARG A 181 8.31 -3.47 -18.21
CA ARG A 181 9.70 -3.72 -17.80
C ARG A 181 9.91 -3.34 -16.35
N LEU A 182 10.66 -4.16 -15.60
CA LEU A 182 11.11 -3.83 -14.25
C LEU A 182 12.32 -2.88 -14.32
N VAL A 183 12.23 -1.74 -13.66
CA VAL A 183 13.28 -0.73 -13.57
C VAL A 183 13.60 -0.43 -12.11
N PRO A 184 14.43 -1.25 -11.45
CA PRO A 184 14.83 -1.02 -10.08
C PRO A 184 15.78 0.17 -9.97
N ILE A 185 15.57 1.02 -8.98
CA ILE A 185 16.46 2.12 -8.61
C ILE A 185 17.08 1.78 -7.26
N LEU A 186 18.41 1.81 -7.19
CA LEU A 186 19.13 1.58 -5.94
C LEU A 186 18.69 2.61 -4.89
N ARG A 187 18.22 2.11 -3.76
CA ARG A 187 17.83 2.96 -2.63
C ARG A 187 19.06 3.63 -2.03
N GLN A 188 18.94 4.93 -1.80
CA GLN A 188 19.91 5.71 -1.03
C GLN A 188 19.22 6.10 0.29
N GLY A 189 19.73 5.64 1.42
CA GLY A 189 19.18 5.98 2.73
C GLY A 189 19.17 4.80 3.70
N ALA A 190 18.73 5.06 4.93
CA ALA A 190 18.67 4.07 6.00
C ALA A 190 17.74 2.91 5.67
N ASP A 191 18.06 1.73 6.19
CA ASP A 191 17.13 0.59 6.26
C ASP A 191 15.84 0.99 6.98
N HIS A 192 14.78 0.26 6.71
CA HIS A 192 13.39 0.63 7.04
C HIS A 192 13.13 0.99 8.51
N ASP A 193 14.00 0.57 9.44
CA ASP A 193 13.89 0.75 10.90
C ASP A 193 15.11 1.43 11.54
N GLN A 194 16.07 1.95 10.76
CA GLN A 194 17.25 2.63 11.29
C GLN A 194 17.14 4.15 11.17
N ASP A 195 17.42 4.85 12.26
CA ASP A 195 17.55 6.30 12.33
C ASP A 195 18.99 6.67 11.92
N GLY A 196 19.28 6.73 10.64
CA GLY A 196 20.61 7.09 10.19
C GLY A 196 20.83 6.84 8.70
N GLY A 197 20.69 7.84 7.90
CA GLY A 197 20.93 7.81 6.47
C GLY A 197 20.61 9.17 5.88
N GLU A 198 21.08 9.43 4.65
CA GLU A 198 20.83 10.70 3.95
C GLU A 198 19.34 11.01 3.80
N TYR A 199 18.47 9.96 3.79
CA TYR A 199 17.02 10.10 3.67
C TYR A 199 16.30 9.24 4.71
N PRO A 200 15.72 9.84 5.77
CA PRO A 200 14.88 9.13 6.73
C PRO A 200 13.71 8.41 6.06
N SER A 201 13.36 7.23 6.56
CA SER A 201 12.23 6.46 6.05
C SER A 201 10.89 7.10 6.43
N ALA A 202 9.81 6.75 5.73
CA ALA A 202 8.46 7.17 6.10
C ALA A 202 8.09 6.73 7.53
N GLY A 203 8.56 5.55 7.96
CA GLY A 203 8.41 5.06 9.34
C GLY A 203 9.11 5.94 10.36
N SER A 204 10.37 6.34 10.10
CA SER A 204 11.11 7.27 10.96
C SER A 204 10.41 8.64 11.06
N ILE A 205 9.92 9.19 9.95
CA ILE A 205 9.19 10.46 9.95
C ILE A 205 7.92 10.36 10.81
N ARG A 206 7.17 9.27 10.68
CA ARG A 206 5.96 9.04 11.49
C ARG A 206 6.31 8.93 12.99
N ARG A 207 7.41 8.28 13.34
CA ARG A 207 7.92 8.17 14.71
C ARG A 207 8.31 9.55 15.25
N MET A 208 9.06 10.35 14.49
CA MET A 208 9.40 11.74 14.85
C MET A 208 8.15 12.56 15.20
N LEU A 209 7.08 12.44 14.41
CA LEU A 209 5.83 13.13 14.68
C LEU A 209 5.15 12.65 15.98
N GLN A 210 5.17 11.33 16.25
CA GLN A 210 4.65 10.76 17.50
C GLN A 210 5.44 11.19 18.73
N GLU A 211 6.74 11.42 18.58
CA GLU A 211 7.67 11.90 19.61
C GLU A 211 7.65 13.43 19.77
N GLY A 212 6.82 14.16 19.02
CA GLY A 212 6.75 15.62 19.04
C GLY A 212 7.91 16.34 18.32
N ARG A 213 8.75 15.62 17.57
CA ARG A 213 9.89 16.13 16.78
C ARG A 213 9.42 16.66 15.41
N ARG A 214 8.44 17.56 15.43
CA ARG A 214 7.75 18.08 14.24
C ARG A 214 8.70 18.71 13.23
N THR A 215 9.62 19.57 13.68
CA THR A 215 10.56 20.29 12.79
C THR A 215 11.45 19.32 12.01
N GLU A 216 11.96 18.27 12.67
CA GLU A 216 12.79 17.26 12.03
C GLU A 216 11.98 16.42 11.04
N ALA A 217 10.75 16.05 11.41
CA ALA A 217 9.83 15.33 10.54
C ALA A 217 9.54 16.10 9.23
N LEU A 218 9.22 17.40 9.35
CA LEU A 218 8.98 18.27 8.19
C LEU A 218 10.22 18.41 7.30
N ALA A 219 11.41 18.57 7.89
CA ALA A 219 12.66 18.68 7.15
C ALA A 219 12.99 17.41 6.34
N ALA A 220 12.52 16.24 6.79
CA ALA A 220 12.69 14.96 6.10
C ALA A 220 11.65 14.72 4.99
N MET A 221 10.50 15.38 5.05
CA MET A 221 9.47 15.31 4.01
C MET A 221 9.95 15.98 2.70
N ALA A 222 9.31 15.62 1.59
CA ALA A 222 9.42 16.40 0.36
C ALA A 222 8.83 17.81 0.60
N PRO A 223 9.39 18.88 -0.01
CA PRO A 223 8.89 20.25 0.25
C PRO A 223 7.38 20.41 0.07
N ALA A 224 6.84 19.92 -1.06
CA ALA A 224 5.40 19.97 -1.30
C ALA A 224 4.58 19.17 -0.26
N MET A 225 5.12 18.07 0.24
CA MET A 225 4.46 17.28 1.29
C MET A 225 4.45 18.05 2.63
N GLY A 226 5.55 18.73 2.97
CA GLY A 226 5.63 19.55 4.18
C GLY A 226 4.59 20.68 4.19
N GLU A 227 4.48 21.44 3.09
CA GLU A 227 3.50 22.51 2.94
C GLU A 227 2.05 21.98 3.04
N ILE A 228 1.76 20.84 2.38
CA ILE A 228 0.45 20.21 2.44
C ILE A 228 0.16 19.67 3.84
N TYR A 229 1.17 19.10 4.51
CA TYR A 229 1.03 18.63 5.88
C TYR A 229 0.63 19.79 6.81
N GLU A 230 1.32 20.92 6.75
CA GLU A 230 1.01 22.11 7.58
C GLU A 230 -0.41 22.63 7.30
N ALA A 231 -0.84 22.62 6.03
CA ALA A 231 -2.20 23.02 5.66
C ALA A 231 -3.27 22.04 6.21
N GLU A 232 -3.02 20.74 6.16
CA GLU A 232 -3.94 19.72 6.71
C GLU A 232 -3.91 19.72 8.25
N GLU A 233 -2.76 19.95 8.87
CA GLU A 233 -2.61 20.10 10.32
C GLU A 233 -3.40 21.30 10.84
N ALA A 234 -3.31 22.46 10.17
CA ALA A 234 -4.10 23.64 10.50
C ALA A 234 -5.62 23.42 10.40
N ARG A 235 -6.05 22.44 9.60
CA ARG A 235 -7.45 22.02 9.48
C ARG A 235 -7.85 20.91 10.46
N GLY A 236 -6.94 20.48 11.35
CA GLY A 236 -7.15 19.36 12.27
C GLY A 236 -7.25 18.00 11.61
N ARG A 237 -6.71 17.83 10.37
CA ARG A 237 -6.78 16.58 9.59
C ARG A 237 -5.45 15.84 9.47
N ALA A 238 -4.41 16.32 10.15
CA ALA A 238 -3.08 15.70 10.26
C ALA A 238 -2.44 16.02 11.61
N PRO A 239 -1.51 15.17 12.08
CA PRO A 239 -1.17 13.85 11.59
C PRO A 239 -2.23 12.80 11.96
N VAL A 240 -2.50 11.84 11.05
CA VAL A 240 -3.44 10.75 11.31
C VAL A 240 -2.69 9.50 11.74
N PHE A 241 -3.11 8.93 12.87
CA PHE A 241 -2.60 7.66 13.42
C PHE A 241 -3.76 6.78 13.86
N ALA A 242 -3.57 5.46 13.80
CA ALA A 242 -4.59 4.49 14.25
C ALA A 242 -5.06 4.72 15.70
N ALA A 243 -4.17 5.24 16.55
CA ALA A 243 -4.48 5.59 17.94
C ALA A 243 -5.62 6.63 18.05
N GLY A 244 -5.77 7.54 17.08
CA GLY A 244 -6.89 8.49 17.03
C GLY A 244 -8.25 7.82 16.96
N ALA A 245 -8.34 6.70 16.23
CA ALA A 245 -9.58 5.91 16.09
C ALA A 245 -9.65 4.73 17.07
N GLN A 246 -8.75 4.57 18.05
CA GLN A 246 -8.67 3.36 18.87
C GLN A 246 -9.98 2.97 19.56
N ARG A 247 -10.77 3.96 20.02
CA ARG A 247 -12.06 3.68 20.66
C ARG A 247 -13.08 3.10 19.67
N ALA A 248 -13.09 3.62 18.45
CA ALA A 248 -13.96 3.11 17.38
C ALA A 248 -13.52 1.70 16.95
N ILE A 249 -12.21 1.46 16.82
CA ILE A 249 -11.64 0.14 16.54
C ILE A 249 -12.03 -0.85 17.64
N LEU A 250 -11.79 -0.53 18.91
CA LEU A 250 -12.13 -1.41 20.03
C LEU A 250 -13.64 -1.65 20.12
N ALA A 251 -14.48 -0.63 19.89
CA ALA A 251 -15.92 -0.77 19.87
C ALA A 251 -16.39 -1.75 18.79
N GLN A 252 -15.82 -1.66 17.57
CA GLN A 252 -16.12 -2.59 16.48
C GLN A 252 -15.69 -4.02 16.84
N LEU A 253 -14.45 -4.21 17.30
CA LEU A 253 -13.92 -5.52 17.65
C LEU A 253 -14.68 -6.19 18.78
N ARG A 254 -15.14 -5.43 19.79
CA ARG A 254 -15.95 -5.97 20.92
C ARG A 254 -17.36 -6.38 20.53
N ARG A 255 -17.87 -5.92 19.38
CA ARG A 255 -19.17 -6.34 18.83
C ARG A 255 -19.08 -7.60 17.97
N MET A 256 -17.87 -7.99 17.55
CA MET A 256 -17.65 -9.17 16.74
C MET A 256 -17.72 -10.43 17.59
N GLU A 257 -18.22 -11.50 16.99
CA GLU A 257 -18.20 -12.84 17.55
C GLU A 257 -16.87 -13.55 17.24
N GLU A 258 -16.57 -14.62 17.96
CA GLU A 258 -15.35 -15.41 17.75
C GLU A 258 -15.24 -15.94 16.31
N THR A 259 -16.36 -16.34 15.73
CA THR A 259 -16.46 -16.80 14.34
C THR A 259 -16.00 -15.74 13.32
N ASP A 260 -16.23 -14.45 13.59
CA ASP A 260 -15.77 -13.37 12.71
C ASP A 260 -14.25 -13.28 12.71
N PHE A 261 -13.61 -13.44 13.89
CA PHE A 261 -12.16 -13.45 14.00
C PHE A 261 -11.52 -14.68 13.32
N LEU A 262 -12.21 -15.82 13.37
CA LEU A 262 -11.76 -17.02 12.64
C LEU A 262 -11.89 -16.84 11.13
N ALA A 263 -12.93 -16.17 10.66
CA ALA A 263 -13.10 -15.83 9.24
C ALA A 263 -12.01 -14.85 8.74
N LEU A 264 -11.54 -13.93 9.60
CA LEU A 264 -10.42 -13.04 9.28
C LEU A 264 -9.08 -13.78 9.16
N ASP A 265 -8.87 -14.83 9.98
CA ASP A 265 -7.63 -15.63 10.00
C ASP A 265 -7.72 -16.83 9.07
N ALA A 266 -7.76 -16.59 7.77
CA ALA A 266 -7.82 -17.62 6.74
C ALA A 266 -6.69 -18.69 6.81
N GLY A 267 -5.66 -18.48 7.65
CA GLY A 267 -4.53 -19.41 7.84
C GLY A 267 -4.78 -20.52 8.86
N GLY A 268 -5.87 -20.50 9.63
CA GLY A 268 -6.21 -21.56 10.59
C GLY A 268 -5.18 -21.83 11.69
N GLU A 269 -4.27 -20.89 11.96
CA GLU A 269 -3.14 -21.06 12.90
C GLU A 269 -3.49 -20.67 14.35
N GLY A 270 -4.76 -20.44 14.66
CA GLY A 270 -5.24 -20.04 15.98
C GLY A 270 -5.05 -18.55 16.30
N LEU A 271 -4.69 -17.73 15.33
CA LEU A 271 -4.57 -16.29 15.49
C LEU A 271 -5.93 -15.61 15.71
N GLY A 272 -6.99 -16.11 15.06
CA GLY A 272 -8.37 -15.64 15.25
C GLY A 272 -8.80 -15.71 16.70
N TYR A 273 -8.61 -16.86 17.38
CA TYR A 273 -8.90 -17.02 18.81
C TYR A 273 -8.14 -16.04 19.70
N ARG A 274 -6.85 -15.83 19.39
CA ARG A 274 -6.01 -14.88 20.14
C ARG A 274 -6.47 -13.43 19.96
N LEU A 275 -6.87 -13.06 18.76
CA LEU A 275 -7.41 -11.72 18.49
C LEU A 275 -8.76 -11.52 19.19
N ALA A 276 -9.64 -12.53 19.20
CA ALA A 276 -10.92 -12.49 19.90
C ALA A 276 -10.73 -12.29 21.41
N ALA A 277 -9.82 -13.05 22.03
CA ALA A 277 -9.49 -12.88 23.45
C ALA A 277 -8.89 -11.50 23.74
N ALA A 278 -7.90 -11.07 22.94
CA ALA A 278 -7.26 -9.78 23.10
C ALA A 278 -8.23 -8.60 22.93
N ALA A 279 -9.19 -8.69 22.00
CA ALA A 279 -10.21 -7.65 21.77
C ALA A 279 -11.13 -7.44 22.99
N ARG A 280 -11.40 -8.49 23.77
CA ARG A 280 -12.23 -8.42 24.98
C ARG A 280 -11.48 -7.85 26.18
N GLU A 281 -10.19 -8.16 26.30
CA GLU A 281 -9.37 -7.84 27.47
C GLU A 281 -8.64 -6.51 27.36
N ALA A 282 -8.24 -6.10 26.14
CA ALA A 282 -7.42 -4.91 25.95
C ALA A 282 -8.18 -3.61 26.16
N ALA A 283 -7.54 -2.63 26.81
CA ALA A 283 -8.02 -1.27 26.98
C ALA A 283 -7.49 -0.31 25.91
N SER A 284 -6.44 -0.69 25.17
CA SER A 284 -5.86 0.10 24.09
C SER A 284 -5.57 -0.76 22.85
N LEU A 285 -5.34 -0.10 21.71
CA LEU A 285 -4.95 -0.78 20.48
C LEU A 285 -3.55 -1.42 20.59
N GLU A 286 -2.63 -0.74 21.28
CA GLU A 286 -1.28 -1.25 21.54
C GLU A 286 -1.34 -2.52 22.39
N GLU A 287 -2.06 -2.48 23.52
CA GLU A 287 -2.26 -3.64 24.38
C GLU A 287 -2.91 -4.81 23.64
N LEU A 288 -3.87 -4.54 22.76
CA LEU A 288 -4.51 -5.58 21.93
C LEU A 288 -3.47 -6.27 21.04
N LEU A 289 -2.65 -5.48 20.35
CA LEU A 289 -1.61 -6.01 19.47
C LEU A 289 -0.56 -6.81 20.24
N ASP A 290 -0.14 -6.35 21.41
CA ASP A 290 0.85 -7.01 22.24
C ASP A 290 0.33 -8.34 22.82
N ARG A 291 -0.93 -8.38 23.29
CA ARG A 291 -1.58 -9.61 23.73
C ARG A 291 -1.73 -10.65 22.62
N ALA A 292 -2.05 -10.22 21.41
CA ALA A 292 -2.15 -11.10 20.25
C ALA A 292 -0.79 -11.57 19.72
N LYS A 293 0.30 -10.81 19.96
CA LYS A 293 1.65 -11.03 19.40
C LYS A 293 2.29 -12.32 19.91
N THR A 294 2.89 -13.07 18.98
CA THR A 294 3.77 -14.21 19.25
C THR A 294 4.98 -14.12 18.32
N LYS A 295 6.00 -14.98 18.55
CA LYS A 295 7.15 -15.11 17.63
C LYS A 295 6.75 -15.53 16.20
N ARG A 296 5.58 -16.20 16.04
CA ARG A 296 5.09 -16.72 14.77
C ARG A 296 4.46 -15.63 13.87
N TYR A 297 3.84 -14.58 14.46
CA TYR A 297 3.09 -13.57 13.72
C TYR A 297 3.83 -12.24 13.67
N ALA A 298 4.02 -11.70 12.46
CA ALA A 298 4.56 -10.36 12.30
C ALA A 298 3.54 -9.28 12.73
N TYR A 299 3.99 -8.17 13.31
CA TYR A 299 3.11 -7.05 13.70
C TYR A 299 2.26 -6.53 12.54
N ALA A 300 2.83 -6.46 11.34
CA ALA A 300 2.08 -6.03 10.16
C ALA A 300 0.88 -6.95 9.81
N ARG A 301 0.98 -8.28 10.08
CA ARG A 301 -0.15 -9.21 9.94
C ARG A 301 -1.24 -8.89 10.95
N LEU A 302 -0.87 -8.68 12.22
CA LEU A 302 -1.81 -8.35 13.30
C LEU A 302 -2.54 -7.03 13.00
N ARG A 303 -1.79 -5.99 12.66
CA ARG A 303 -2.36 -4.68 12.31
C ARG A 303 -3.34 -4.78 11.14
N ARG A 304 -3.00 -5.54 10.10
CA ARG A 304 -3.91 -5.74 8.96
C ARG A 304 -5.20 -6.45 9.38
N LEU A 305 -5.14 -7.50 10.18
CA LEU A 305 -6.35 -8.22 10.63
C LEU A 305 -7.22 -7.31 11.50
N VAL A 306 -6.63 -6.53 12.41
CA VAL A 306 -7.37 -5.53 13.20
C VAL A 306 -7.98 -4.47 12.31
N LEU A 307 -7.24 -3.98 11.31
CA LEU A 307 -7.73 -3.00 10.35
C LEU A 307 -8.86 -3.59 9.49
N TRP A 308 -8.72 -4.83 9.03
CA TRP A 308 -9.76 -5.52 8.26
C TRP A 308 -11.04 -5.70 9.08
N ALA A 309 -10.91 -6.11 10.34
CA ALA A 309 -12.03 -6.18 11.27
C ALA A 309 -12.75 -4.82 11.42
N TYR A 310 -11.97 -3.75 11.58
CA TYR A 310 -12.49 -2.39 11.69
C TYR A 310 -13.23 -1.93 10.44
N LEU A 311 -12.71 -2.26 9.25
CA LEU A 311 -13.23 -1.88 7.95
C LEU A 311 -14.30 -2.84 7.41
N GLY A 312 -14.58 -3.95 8.08
CA GLY A 312 -15.50 -4.98 7.60
C GLY A 312 -14.97 -5.72 6.36
N LEU A 313 -13.65 -5.89 6.24
CA LEU A 313 -13.01 -6.64 5.17
C LEU A 313 -12.84 -8.10 5.60
N PHE A 314 -13.46 -9.02 4.87
CA PHE A 314 -13.30 -10.46 5.11
C PHE A 314 -12.71 -11.13 3.87
N PRO A 315 -11.77 -12.08 4.02
CA PRO A 315 -11.12 -12.76 2.88
C PRO A 315 -12.10 -13.28 1.83
N GLU A 316 -13.22 -13.84 2.27
CA GLU A 316 -14.25 -14.44 1.41
C GLU A 316 -15.00 -13.43 0.53
N THR A 317 -15.06 -12.17 0.97
CA THR A 317 -15.79 -11.09 0.28
C THR A 317 -14.90 -10.17 -0.52
N LEU A 318 -13.59 -10.40 -0.52
CA LEU A 318 -12.66 -9.55 -1.25
C LEU A 318 -12.85 -9.72 -2.77
N PRO A 319 -12.91 -8.61 -3.51
CA PRO A 319 -13.03 -8.66 -4.97
C PRO A 319 -11.78 -9.30 -5.59
N VAL A 320 -11.96 -10.04 -6.68
CA VAL A 320 -10.86 -10.78 -7.35
C VAL A 320 -10.02 -9.84 -8.23
N ARG A 321 -10.67 -8.87 -8.90
CA ARG A 321 -10.05 -7.95 -9.85
C ARG A 321 -10.35 -6.49 -9.49
N VAL A 322 -9.43 -5.59 -9.83
CA VAL A 322 -9.65 -4.13 -9.72
C VAL A 322 -10.78 -3.74 -10.67
N PRO A 323 -11.85 -3.09 -10.18
CA PRO A 323 -13.04 -2.90 -11.01
C PRO A 323 -13.06 -1.60 -11.81
N TYR A 324 -12.20 -0.62 -11.49
CA TYR A 324 -12.13 0.69 -12.14
C TYR A 324 -10.78 1.38 -11.87
N LEU A 325 -10.47 2.40 -12.66
CA LEU A 325 -9.37 3.32 -12.44
C LEU A 325 -9.91 4.62 -11.83
N ARG A 326 -9.41 5.03 -10.68
CA ARG A 326 -9.83 6.25 -9.99
C ARG A 326 -8.68 7.27 -9.90
N PRO A 327 -8.72 8.37 -10.68
CA PRO A 327 -7.78 9.46 -10.52
C PRO A 327 -7.99 10.18 -9.19
N LEU A 328 -6.90 10.45 -8.46
CA LEU A 328 -6.89 11.23 -7.22
C LEU A 328 -6.33 12.65 -7.42
N ALA A 329 -5.29 12.78 -8.26
CA ALA A 329 -4.70 14.08 -8.62
C ALA A 329 -3.98 13.99 -9.98
N MET A 330 -3.88 15.13 -10.68
CA MET A 330 -3.19 15.25 -11.95
C MET A 330 -2.75 16.68 -12.25
N ASN A 331 -1.70 16.83 -13.05
CA ASN A 331 -1.30 18.09 -13.69
C ASN A 331 -1.79 18.16 -15.15
N ALA A 332 -1.30 19.14 -15.92
CA ALA A 332 -1.65 19.28 -17.35
C ALA A 332 -1.23 18.05 -18.18
N ARG A 333 -0.06 17.46 -17.92
CA ARG A 333 0.41 16.22 -18.56
C ARG A 333 -0.46 15.02 -18.15
N GLY A 334 -0.84 14.93 -16.90
CA GLY A 334 -1.78 13.91 -16.37
C GLY A 334 -3.16 13.99 -17.02
N ARG A 335 -3.65 15.18 -17.35
CA ARG A 335 -4.89 15.34 -18.15
C ARG A 335 -4.74 14.76 -19.56
N ALA A 336 -3.58 14.95 -20.19
CA ALA A 336 -3.31 14.35 -21.50
C ALA A 336 -3.23 12.81 -21.42
N LEU A 337 -2.60 12.27 -20.36
CA LEU A 337 -2.61 10.83 -20.06
C LEU A 337 -4.03 10.30 -19.89
N LEU A 338 -4.85 10.98 -19.11
CA LEU A 338 -6.25 10.60 -18.88
C LEU A 338 -7.07 10.61 -20.18
N ALA A 339 -6.81 11.58 -21.06
CA ALA A 339 -7.45 11.63 -22.39
C ALA A 339 -6.99 10.45 -23.28
N ALA A 340 -5.72 10.06 -23.21
CA ALA A 340 -5.22 8.88 -23.92
C ALA A 340 -5.80 7.58 -23.35
N MET A 341 -5.88 7.44 -22.01
CA MET A 341 -6.50 6.29 -21.33
C MET A 341 -7.95 6.07 -21.75
N ARG A 342 -8.73 7.12 -21.96
CA ARG A 342 -10.13 7.00 -22.41
C ARG A 342 -10.30 6.27 -23.75
N LYS A 343 -9.23 6.14 -24.54
CA LYS A 343 -9.24 5.46 -25.84
C LYS A 343 -8.84 3.98 -25.76
N GLY A 344 -8.14 3.58 -24.70
CA GLY A 344 -7.55 2.23 -24.66
C GLY A 344 -7.38 1.63 -23.27
N ALA A 345 -7.88 2.27 -22.21
CA ALA A 345 -7.86 1.67 -20.87
C ALA A 345 -8.73 0.41 -20.82
N ALA A 346 -8.22 -0.63 -20.17
CA ALA A 346 -8.93 -1.91 -20.02
C ALA A 346 -10.06 -1.86 -18.97
N LEU A 347 -10.08 -0.82 -18.12
CA LEU A 347 -11.06 -0.66 -17.05
C LEU A 347 -11.77 0.71 -17.15
N PRO A 348 -13.01 0.82 -16.65
CA PRO A 348 -13.70 2.10 -16.56
C PRO A 348 -12.92 3.13 -15.76
N ILE A 349 -12.93 4.40 -16.20
CA ILE A 349 -12.25 5.50 -15.51
C ILE A 349 -13.27 6.30 -14.71
N LEU A 350 -13.17 6.28 -13.39
CA LEU A 350 -14.09 6.93 -12.47
C LEU A 350 -13.58 8.33 -12.08
N THR A 351 -13.86 9.33 -12.92
CA THR A 351 -13.50 10.74 -12.63
C THR A 351 -14.54 11.47 -11.80
N LYS A 352 -15.81 11.08 -11.92
CA LYS A 352 -16.93 11.61 -11.13
C LYS A 352 -17.48 10.49 -10.25
N PRO A 353 -17.50 10.62 -8.93
CA PRO A 353 -18.01 9.57 -8.04
C PRO A 353 -19.40 9.06 -8.40
N ALA A 354 -20.29 9.94 -8.85
CA ALA A 354 -21.66 9.59 -9.25
C ALA A 354 -21.72 8.58 -10.41
N ASP A 355 -20.69 8.53 -11.27
CA ASP A 355 -20.64 7.62 -12.42
C ASP A 355 -20.49 6.15 -12.01
N VAL A 356 -20.08 5.88 -10.76
CA VAL A 356 -20.03 4.51 -10.23
C VAL A 356 -21.38 3.79 -10.34
N ARG A 357 -22.49 4.53 -10.31
CA ARG A 357 -23.85 3.95 -10.44
C ARG A 357 -24.10 3.27 -11.78
N ARG A 358 -23.24 3.53 -12.78
CA ARG A 358 -23.30 2.93 -14.13
C ARG A 358 -22.37 1.72 -14.27
N LEU A 359 -21.56 1.45 -13.27
CA LEU A 359 -20.61 0.33 -13.26
C LEU A 359 -21.29 -0.95 -12.77
N SER A 360 -20.56 -2.06 -12.83
CA SER A 360 -21.04 -3.36 -12.36
C SER A 360 -21.38 -3.34 -10.85
N PRO A 361 -22.23 -4.26 -10.37
CA PRO A 361 -22.52 -4.39 -8.94
C PRO A 361 -21.28 -4.56 -8.07
N GLU A 362 -20.26 -5.28 -8.56
CA GLU A 362 -18.97 -5.47 -7.88
C GLU A 362 -18.23 -4.15 -7.74
N ALA A 363 -18.15 -3.37 -8.82
CA ALA A 363 -17.53 -2.04 -8.80
C ALA A 363 -18.24 -1.09 -7.83
N GLN A 364 -19.57 -1.14 -7.79
CA GLN A 364 -20.36 -0.37 -6.83
C GLN A 364 -20.12 -0.83 -5.39
N ALA A 365 -19.94 -2.13 -5.15
CA ALA A 365 -19.62 -2.68 -3.83
C ALA A 365 -18.24 -2.20 -3.36
N VAL A 366 -17.23 -2.27 -4.22
CA VAL A 366 -15.88 -1.74 -3.92
C VAL A 366 -15.94 -0.25 -3.61
N PHE A 367 -16.67 0.55 -4.38
CA PHE A 367 -16.79 1.98 -4.10
C PHE A 367 -17.52 2.27 -2.79
N ARG A 368 -18.59 1.54 -2.45
CA ARG A 368 -19.26 1.69 -1.14
C ARG A 368 -18.30 1.38 0.02
N GLN A 369 -17.40 0.42 -0.17
CA GLN A 369 -16.38 0.09 0.81
C GLN A 369 -15.35 1.23 0.97
N GLU A 370 -14.96 1.91 -0.13
CA GLU A 370 -14.13 3.12 -0.08
C GLU A 370 -14.84 4.27 0.67
N VAL A 371 -16.14 4.45 0.45
CA VAL A 371 -16.93 5.46 1.17
C VAL A 371 -16.90 5.18 2.66
N LEU A 372 -17.25 3.96 3.09
CA LEU A 372 -17.21 3.56 4.50
C LEU A 372 -15.81 3.73 5.09
N ALA A 373 -14.79 3.28 4.38
CA ALA A 373 -13.41 3.37 4.84
C ALA A 373 -12.96 4.83 5.03
N THR A 374 -13.34 5.73 4.12
CA THR A 374 -13.02 7.17 4.26
C THR A 374 -13.78 7.77 5.44
N ASP A 375 -15.04 7.43 5.64
CA ASP A 375 -15.81 7.90 6.80
C ASP A 375 -15.17 7.44 8.12
N LEU A 376 -14.76 6.17 8.20
CA LEU A 376 -14.05 5.61 9.35
C LEU A 376 -12.64 6.19 9.55
N TYR A 377 -11.95 6.54 8.45
CA TYR A 377 -10.63 7.20 8.52
C TYR A 377 -10.71 8.56 9.20
N THR A 378 -11.75 9.33 8.94
CA THR A 378 -11.90 10.68 9.52
C THR A 378 -12.07 10.67 11.04
N LEU A 379 -12.50 9.53 11.63
CA LEU A 379 -12.59 9.35 13.09
C LEU A 379 -11.23 9.37 13.79
N ALA A 380 -10.14 9.26 13.02
CA ALA A 380 -8.77 9.36 13.54
C ALA A 380 -8.17 10.78 13.40
N PHE A 381 -8.91 11.75 12.90
CA PHE A 381 -8.42 13.13 12.82
C PHE A 381 -8.11 13.69 14.21
N PRO A 382 -7.02 14.48 14.37
CA PRO A 382 -6.74 15.20 15.61
C PRO A 382 -7.84 16.20 15.99
N GLY A 383 -8.47 16.81 14.97
CA GLY A 383 -9.64 17.67 15.11
C GLY A 383 -10.96 16.88 15.05
N GLU A 384 -12.02 17.55 14.66
CA GLU A 384 -13.32 16.91 14.49
C GLU A 384 -13.36 16.01 13.23
N PRO A 385 -14.08 14.87 13.27
CA PRO A 385 -14.26 14.04 12.11
C PRO A 385 -15.05 14.77 11.02
N ALA A 386 -14.74 14.48 9.76
CA ALA A 386 -15.51 15.02 8.64
C ALA A 386 -16.91 14.37 8.58
N PRO A 387 -17.93 15.10 8.08
CA PRO A 387 -19.23 14.50 7.78
C PRO A 387 -19.09 13.35 6.77
N GLY A 388 -19.81 12.24 7.00
CA GLY A 388 -19.76 11.05 6.16
C GLY A 388 -20.07 11.32 4.68
N GLY A 389 -19.65 10.40 3.81
CA GLY A 389 -19.88 10.42 2.38
C GLY A 389 -18.97 11.39 1.61
N ALA A 390 -17.78 11.71 2.14
CA ALA A 390 -16.79 12.55 1.46
C ALA A 390 -16.45 12.02 0.07
N GLU A 391 -16.31 10.70 -0.08
CA GLU A 391 -16.01 10.04 -1.36
C GLU A 391 -17.00 10.37 -2.49
N TRP A 392 -18.27 10.65 -2.15
CA TRP A 392 -19.29 11.01 -3.13
C TRP A 392 -19.16 12.46 -3.65
N ARG A 393 -18.40 13.29 -2.91
CA ARG A 393 -18.26 14.73 -3.19
C ARG A 393 -16.90 15.09 -3.77
N GLU A 394 -15.87 14.26 -3.48
CA GLU A 394 -14.49 14.55 -3.87
C GLU A 394 -14.14 13.94 -5.23
N GLY A 395 -13.82 14.81 -6.19
CA GLY A 395 -13.21 14.44 -7.47
C GLY A 395 -11.67 14.55 -7.42
N PRO A 396 -10.99 14.23 -8.53
CA PRO A 396 -9.54 14.38 -8.60
C PRO A 396 -9.11 15.84 -8.49
N ARG A 397 -8.00 16.10 -7.77
CA ARG A 397 -7.37 17.42 -7.73
C ARG A 397 -6.65 17.68 -9.05
N VAL A 398 -6.89 18.84 -9.64
CA VAL A 398 -6.28 19.29 -10.89
C VAL A 398 -5.36 20.47 -10.57
N LEU A 399 -4.08 20.34 -10.90
CA LEU A 399 -3.00 21.29 -10.58
C LEU A 399 -2.48 21.97 -11.86
#